data_129c1fbc5745b6ccb23a7ebd041d74da
#
_entry.id   129c1fbc5745b6ccb23a7ebd041d74da
#
_cell.length_a   1.000
_cell.length_b   1.000
_cell.length_c   1.000
_cell.angle_alpha   90.00
_cell.angle_beta   90.00
_cell.angle_gamma   90.00
#
_symmetry.space_group_name_H-M   'P 1'
#
loop_
_entity.id
_entity.type
_entity.pdbx_description
1 polymer ?
#
loop_
_entity_poly.entity_id
_entity_poly.type
_entity_poly.pdbx_seq_one_letter_code
_entity_poly.pdbx_strand_id
1 'polypeptide(L)'
;MREILQKIQVHVPFYLLREKLLPWVIREGINPEIGFNHHDLDRFRAADFRETAERLADSGLSVTLHAPFMDLRPGALDPRIRQISLDRLRQVFDLIPWFRPRSVVCHPSFDEKYYISTEERWLENSLATWRTLLDCIRGTETIIALENVYERTPQPLKLLLSALASPQVRFCFDTGHANAFGGAPLGLWIETLGDLLGEIHIHDNHGTADEHLPVGEGNFPFRELFAMVRERNFKPILTVESHSEKGLRRMLENLRAMELLECP
;
A
#
# COMPACT_ATOMS: atom_id res chain seq x y z
N MET A 1 5.15 15.36 17.22
CA MET A 1 5.75 14.67 16.07
C MET A 1 5.99 13.17 16.34
N ARG A 2 6.77 12.78 17.36
CA ARG A 2 7.00 11.35 17.68
C ARG A 2 5.71 10.55 17.89
N GLU A 3 4.74 11.10 18.57
CA GLU A 3 3.47 10.44 18.84
C GLU A 3 2.68 10.12 17.55
N ILE A 4 2.76 10.99 16.55
CA ILE A 4 2.16 10.75 15.24
C ILE A 4 2.93 9.65 14.50
N LEU A 5 4.27 9.72 14.50
CA LEU A 5 5.12 8.73 13.84
C LEU A 5 4.92 7.29 14.36
N GLN A 6 4.50 7.14 15.63
CA GLN A 6 4.17 5.82 16.20
C GLN A 6 2.82 5.26 15.69
N LYS A 7 1.96 6.11 15.15
CA LYS A 7 0.61 5.73 14.67
C LYS A 7 0.57 5.44 13.17
N ILE A 8 1.62 5.78 12.44
CA ILE A 8 1.66 5.69 10.98
C ILE A 8 2.88 4.93 10.48
N GLN A 9 2.81 4.50 9.23
CA GLN A 9 3.95 4.09 8.41
C GLN A 9 4.38 5.27 7.52
N VAL A 10 5.63 5.29 7.09
CA VAL A 10 6.17 6.28 6.15
C VAL A 10 6.79 5.53 4.97
N HIS A 11 6.28 5.77 3.77
CA HIS A 11 6.81 5.15 2.57
C HIS A 11 8.24 5.59 2.29
N VAL A 12 9.13 4.63 2.06
CA VAL A 12 10.53 4.87 1.72
C VAL A 12 11.07 3.77 0.80
N PRO A 13 11.68 4.10 -0.37
CA PRO A 13 12.30 3.13 -1.24
C PRO A 13 13.43 2.37 -0.53
N PHE A 14 13.54 1.04 -0.74
CA PHE A 14 14.53 0.20 -0.06
C PHE A 14 15.98 0.69 -0.25
N TYR A 15 16.37 1.03 -1.48
CA TYR A 15 17.73 1.52 -1.74
C TYR A 15 18.06 2.78 -0.92
N LEU A 16 17.09 3.70 -0.81
CA LEU A 16 17.26 4.95 -0.07
C LEU A 16 17.31 4.70 1.44
N LEU A 17 16.43 3.81 1.93
CA LEU A 17 16.45 3.35 3.32
C LEU A 17 17.82 2.74 3.64
N ARG A 18 18.25 1.73 2.89
CA ARG A 18 19.47 0.96 3.11
C ARG A 18 20.75 1.81 3.04
N GLU A 19 20.86 2.67 2.04
CA GLU A 19 22.10 3.40 1.76
C GLU A 19 22.24 4.71 2.55
N LYS A 20 21.13 5.34 2.95
CA LYS A 20 21.18 6.70 3.51
C LYS A 20 20.32 6.90 4.77
N LEU A 21 19.07 6.42 4.76
CA LEU A 21 18.08 6.87 5.73
C LEU A 21 17.96 5.97 6.96
N LEU A 22 18.46 4.76 6.95
CA LEU A 22 18.25 3.79 8.04
C LEU A 22 18.66 4.33 9.42
N PRO A 23 19.84 5.00 9.60
CA PRO A 23 20.19 5.60 10.89
C PRO A 23 19.24 6.71 11.34
N TRP A 24 18.72 7.48 10.39
CA TRP A 24 17.75 8.55 10.66
C TRP A 24 16.37 7.97 11.02
N VAL A 25 15.88 7.01 10.25
CA VAL A 25 14.61 6.30 10.50
C VAL A 25 14.60 5.71 11.92
N ILE A 26 15.67 5.03 12.31
CA ILE A 26 15.82 4.44 13.64
C ILE A 26 15.84 5.53 14.73
N ARG A 27 16.63 6.57 14.54
CA ARG A 27 16.75 7.67 15.53
C ARG A 27 15.44 8.40 15.76
N GLU A 28 14.68 8.67 14.71
CA GLU A 28 13.39 9.37 14.79
C GLU A 28 12.24 8.44 15.22
N GLY A 29 12.44 7.13 15.21
CA GLY A 29 11.41 6.14 15.55
C GLY A 29 10.31 6.07 14.48
N ILE A 30 10.71 6.13 13.20
CA ILE A 30 9.81 6.06 12.05
C ILE A 30 9.53 4.61 11.70
N ASN A 31 8.28 4.21 11.65
CA ASN A 31 7.87 2.92 11.11
C ASN A 31 7.88 2.99 9.58
N PRO A 32 8.77 2.27 8.88
CA PRO A 32 8.82 2.37 7.42
C PRO A 32 7.79 1.47 6.74
N GLU A 33 7.16 1.99 5.69
CA GLU A 33 6.72 1.17 4.58
C GLU A 33 7.85 1.12 3.56
N ILE A 34 8.37 -0.08 3.30
CA ILE A 34 9.54 -0.26 2.45
C ILE A 34 9.09 -0.57 1.02
N GLY A 35 9.29 0.38 0.11
CA GLY A 35 8.99 0.20 -1.31
C GLY A 35 10.12 -0.52 -2.03
N PHE A 36 9.79 -1.60 -2.76
CA PHE A 36 10.70 -2.34 -3.59
C PHE A 36 10.41 -2.11 -5.07
N ASN A 37 11.45 -1.92 -5.85
CA ASN A 37 11.38 -1.93 -7.29
C ASN A 37 12.26 -3.06 -7.87
N HIS A 38 12.22 -3.27 -9.18
CA HIS A 38 12.98 -4.32 -9.83
C HIS A 38 14.50 -4.15 -9.65
N HIS A 39 15.02 -2.91 -9.64
CA HIS A 39 16.44 -2.64 -9.42
C HIS A 39 16.88 -3.08 -8.02
N ASP A 40 16.07 -2.81 -6.99
CA ASP A 40 16.39 -3.21 -5.63
C ASP A 40 16.48 -4.74 -5.52
N LEU A 41 15.49 -5.43 -6.10
CA LEU A 41 15.41 -6.90 -6.06
C LEU A 41 16.52 -7.59 -6.86
N ASP A 42 17.01 -6.98 -7.95
CA ASP A 42 18.08 -7.52 -8.78
C ASP A 42 19.48 -7.16 -8.25
N ARG A 43 19.63 -6.01 -7.54
CA ARG A 43 20.90 -5.46 -7.10
C ARG A 43 21.35 -5.96 -5.73
N PHE A 44 20.43 -5.97 -4.77
CA PHE A 44 20.76 -6.29 -3.38
C PHE A 44 20.74 -7.79 -3.13
N ARG A 45 21.60 -8.24 -2.21
CA ARG A 45 21.71 -9.65 -1.82
C ARG A 45 20.84 -9.95 -0.62
N ALA A 46 20.53 -11.21 -0.41
CA ALA A 46 19.80 -11.70 0.76
C ALA A 46 20.35 -11.15 2.10
N ALA A 47 21.68 -11.01 2.20
CA ALA A 47 22.33 -10.45 3.38
C ALA A 47 21.96 -8.99 3.64
N ASP A 48 21.81 -8.18 2.58
CA ASP A 48 21.47 -6.76 2.69
C ASP A 48 20.05 -6.57 3.21
N PHE A 49 19.11 -7.36 2.71
CA PHE A 49 17.73 -7.37 3.19
C PHE A 49 17.65 -7.81 4.65
N ARG A 50 18.33 -8.91 5.00
CA ARG A 50 18.34 -9.45 6.35
C ARG A 50 18.93 -8.46 7.36
N GLU A 51 20.10 -7.89 7.09
CA GLU A 51 20.73 -6.89 7.95
C GLU A 51 19.82 -5.68 8.19
N THR A 52 19.15 -5.20 7.12
CA THR A 52 18.21 -4.08 7.25
C THR A 52 17.02 -4.45 8.11
N ALA A 53 16.45 -5.65 7.90
CA ALA A 53 15.33 -6.15 8.69
C ALA A 53 15.69 -6.33 10.18
N GLU A 54 16.86 -6.92 10.48
CA GLU A 54 17.36 -7.10 11.85
C GLU A 54 17.52 -5.74 12.56
N ARG A 55 18.12 -4.74 11.90
CA ARG A 55 18.30 -3.40 12.49
C ARG A 55 16.98 -2.70 12.80
N LEU A 56 15.97 -2.85 11.94
CA LEU A 56 14.64 -2.30 12.18
C LEU A 56 13.95 -3.02 13.35
N ALA A 57 14.02 -4.35 13.38
CA ALA A 57 13.46 -5.18 14.43
C ALA A 57 14.12 -4.90 15.81
N ASP A 58 15.45 -4.80 15.86
CA ASP A 58 16.19 -4.46 17.09
C ASP A 58 15.83 -3.06 17.62
N SER A 59 15.37 -2.18 16.74
CA SER A 59 14.90 -0.84 17.11
C SER A 59 13.41 -0.81 17.51
N GLY A 60 12.71 -1.95 17.48
CA GLY A 60 11.30 -2.07 17.83
C GLY A 60 10.35 -1.39 16.83
N LEU A 61 10.79 -1.17 15.59
CA LEU A 61 10.00 -0.50 14.58
C LEU A 61 9.07 -1.49 13.86
N SER A 62 7.85 -1.06 13.63
CA SER A 62 6.86 -1.78 12.81
C SER A 62 7.16 -1.55 11.33
N VAL A 63 7.00 -2.57 10.51
CA VAL A 63 7.31 -2.52 9.07
C VAL A 63 6.09 -2.93 8.25
N THR A 64 5.87 -2.25 7.13
CA THR A 64 5.06 -2.71 6.02
C THR A 64 5.93 -2.74 4.75
N LEU A 65 5.53 -3.52 3.75
CA LEU A 65 6.25 -3.60 2.48
C LEU A 65 5.33 -3.16 1.36
N HIS A 66 5.90 -2.49 0.36
CA HIS A 66 5.23 -2.21 -0.89
C HIS A 66 5.92 -2.98 -2.01
N ALA A 67 5.20 -3.87 -2.67
CA ALA A 67 5.73 -4.70 -3.75
C ALA A 67 5.97 -3.89 -5.03
N PRO A 68 6.86 -4.34 -5.95
CA PRO A 68 7.02 -3.68 -7.23
C PRO A 68 5.71 -3.73 -8.03
N PHE A 69 5.44 -2.68 -8.78
CA PHE A 69 4.19 -2.54 -9.53
C PHE A 69 4.39 -2.11 -10.99
N MET A 70 5.46 -1.35 -11.29
CA MET A 70 5.72 -0.87 -12.65
C MET A 70 5.85 -2.04 -13.62
N ASP A 71 5.08 -1.99 -14.71
CA ASP A 71 4.99 -3.00 -15.78
C ASP A 71 4.45 -4.37 -15.33
N LEU A 72 4.05 -4.54 -14.07
CA LEU A 72 3.50 -5.80 -13.58
C LEU A 72 1.98 -5.87 -13.79
N ARG A 73 1.52 -7.04 -14.22
CA ARG A 73 0.11 -7.31 -14.50
C ARG A 73 -0.30 -8.68 -13.93
N PRO A 74 -0.64 -8.75 -12.64
CA PRO A 74 -1.00 -10.01 -11.97
C PRO A 74 -2.19 -10.74 -12.61
N GLY A 75 -3.12 -9.98 -13.24
CA GLY A 75 -4.27 -10.52 -13.98
C GLY A 75 -4.08 -10.59 -15.49
N ALA A 76 -2.84 -10.49 -16.00
CA ALA A 76 -2.58 -10.45 -17.44
C ALA A 76 -3.21 -11.62 -18.20
N LEU A 77 -3.73 -11.33 -19.41
CA LEU A 77 -4.27 -12.35 -20.30
C LEU A 77 -3.16 -13.24 -20.88
N ASP A 78 -2.00 -12.64 -21.19
CA ASP A 78 -0.81 -13.39 -21.59
C ASP A 78 -0.20 -14.11 -20.38
N PRO A 79 -0.10 -15.45 -20.43
CA PRO A 79 0.41 -16.23 -19.31
C PRO A 79 1.89 -15.96 -18.99
N ARG A 80 2.69 -15.51 -19.97
CA ARG A 80 4.10 -15.14 -19.74
C ARG A 80 4.23 -13.85 -18.96
N ILE A 81 3.44 -12.81 -19.30
CA ILE A 81 3.40 -11.56 -18.57
C ILE A 81 2.92 -11.81 -17.14
N ARG A 82 1.87 -12.62 -16.96
CA ARG A 82 1.36 -13.00 -15.64
C ARG A 82 2.42 -13.75 -14.82
N GLN A 83 3.15 -14.69 -15.43
CA GLN A 83 4.21 -15.44 -14.74
C GLN A 83 5.34 -14.52 -14.27
N ILE A 84 5.82 -13.60 -15.13
CA ILE A 84 6.85 -12.63 -14.77
C ILE A 84 6.36 -11.73 -13.62
N SER A 85 5.09 -11.30 -13.68
CA SER A 85 4.49 -10.50 -12.59
C SER A 85 4.46 -11.27 -11.28
N LEU A 86 4.04 -12.54 -11.30
CA LEU A 86 4.05 -13.41 -10.13
C LEU A 86 5.47 -13.61 -9.58
N ASP A 87 6.46 -13.84 -10.44
CA ASP A 87 7.85 -14.07 -10.03
C ASP A 87 8.44 -12.83 -9.36
N ARG A 88 8.14 -11.62 -9.87
CA ARG A 88 8.57 -10.35 -9.26
C ARG A 88 7.90 -10.11 -7.91
N LEU A 89 6.61 -10.37 -7.80
CA LEU A 89 5.90 -10.26 -6.53
C LEU A 89 6.47 -11.25 -5.50
N ARG A 90 6.70 -12.50 -5.89
CA ARG A 90 7.29 -13.52 -5.02
C ARG A 90 8.62 -13.10 -4.40
N GLN A 91 9.48 -12.40 -5.14
CA GLN A 91 10.74 -11.91 -4.58
C GLN A 91 10.54 -11.06 -3.32
N VAL A 92 9.48 -10.26 -3.23
CA VAL A 92 9.15 -9.51 -2.02
C VAL A 92 8.53 -10.42 -0.95
N PHE A 93 7.67 -11.35 -1.34
CA PHE A 93 7.08 -12.31 -0.40
C PHE A 93 8.15 -13.22 0.26
N ASP A 94 9.24 -13.53 -0.44
CA ASP A 94 10.37 -14.26 0.10
C ASP A 94 11.16 -13.49 1.19
N LEU A 95 10.94 -12.15 1.28
CA LEU A 95 11.52 -11.31 2.32
C LEU A 95 10.70 -11.29 3.63
N ILE A 96 9.44 -11.75 3.59
CA ILE A 96 8.52 -11.74 4.74
C ILE A 96 9.11 -12.40 5.99
N PRO A 97 9.81 -13.55 5.92
CA PRO A 97 10.39 -14.18 7.12
C PRO A 97 11.40 -13.30 7.85
N TRP A 98 12.06 -12.37 7.14
CA TRP A 98 13.04 -11.46 7.74
C TRP A 98 12.38 -10.19 8.26
N PHE A 99 11.60 -9.50 7.43
CA PHE A 99 10.97 -8.22 7.79
C PHE A 99 9.75 -8.38 8.70
N ARG A 100 9.05 -9.53 8.66
CA ARG A 100 7.80 -9.81 9.40
C ARG A 100 6.82 -8.64 9.32
N PRO A 101 6.48 -8.20 8.10
CA PRO A 101 5.69 -7.00 7.91
C PRO A 101 4.24 -7.22 8.35
N ARG A 102 3.58 -6.14 8.74
CA ARG A 102 2.14 -6.15 9.01
C ARG A 102 1.34 -6.35 7.72
N SER A 103 1.78 -5.73 6.63
CA SER A 103 1.17 -5.84 5.29
C SER A 103 2.23 -5.90 4.19
N VAL A 104 1.82 -6.45 3.05
CA VAL A 104 2.47 -6.27 1.76
C VAL A 104 1.46 -5.62 0.83
N VAL A 105 1.67 -4.35 0.51
CA VAL A 105 0.84 -3.61 -0.45
C VAL A 105 1.18 -4.05 -1.87
N CYS A 106 0.16 -4.31 -2.66
CA CYS A 106 0.28 -4.79 -4.03
C CYS A 106 -0.79 -4.14 -4.93
N HIS A 107 -0.40 -3.84 -6.18
CA HIS A 107 -1.33 -3.34 -7.18
C HIS A 107 -2.00 -4.50 -7.96
N PRO A 108 -3.33 -4.61 -7.98
CA PRO A 108 -4.05 -5.55 -8.83
C PRO A 108 -3.91 -5.23 -10.31
N SER A 109 -3.59 -3.98 -10.63
CA SER A 109 -3.36 -3.46 -11.98
C SER A 109 -4.56 -3.68 -12.92
N PHE A 110 -5.78 -3.49 -12.41
CA PHE A 110 -6.97 -3.43 -13.25
C PHE A 110 -7.10 -2.03 -13.87
N ASP A 111 -7.40 -2.01 -15.15
CA ASP A 111 -7.77 -0.80 -15.88
C ASP A 111 -8.92 -1.18 -16.84
N GLU A 112 -10.09 -0.59 -16.64
CA GLU A 112 -11.29 -0.89 -17.43
C GLU A 112 -11.12 -0.62 -18.92
N LYS A 113 -10.28 0.34 -19.30
CA LYS A 113 -9.98 0.65 -20.69
C LYS A 113 -9.05 -0.38 -21.32
N TYR A 114 -8.15 -0.94 -20.54
CA TYR A 114 -7.19 -1.95 -20.99
C TYR A 114 -7.84 -3.34 -21.08
N TYR A 115 -8.69 -3.71 -20.10
CA TYR A 115 -9.33 -5.02 -20.02
C TYR A 115 -10.74 -5.05 -20.58
N ILE A 116 -11.13 -4.06 -21.40
CA ILE A 116 -12.46 -3.99 -22.02
C ILE A 116 -12.86 -5.33 -22.65
N SER A 117 -14.05 -5.81 -22.30
CA SER A 117 -14.61 -7.12 -22.75
C SER A 117 -13.79 -8.36 -22.32
N THR A 118 -12.85 -8.19 -21.38
CA THR A 118 -12.01 -9.29 -20.85
C THR A 118 -11.89 -9.28 -19.34
N GLU A 119 -12.78 -8.55 -18.67
CA GLU A 119 -12.80 -8.35 -17.21
C GLU A 119 -12.91 -9.67 -16.45
N GLU A 120 -13.76 -10.60 -16.92
CA GLU A 120 -13.92 -11.93 -16.31
C GLU A 120 -12.60 -12.72 -16.36
N ARG A 121 -11.90 -12.69 -17.50
CA ARG A 121 -10.62 -13.38 -17.65
C ARG A 121 -9.52 -12.71 -16.81
N TRP A 122 -9.53 -11.38 -16.70
CA TRP A 122 -8.65 -10.67 -15.78
C TRP A 122 -8.90 -11.14 -14.34
N LEU A 123 -10.16 -11.24 -13.90
CA LEU A 123 -10.53 -11.69 -12.57
C LEU A 123 -10.06 -13.12 -12.30
N GLU A 124 -10.34 -14.06 -13.22
CA GLU A 124 -9.89 -15.47 -13.11
C GLU A 124 -8.37 -15.57 -12.96
N ASN A 125 -7.63 -14.85 -13.81
CA ASN A 125 -6.18 -14.83 -13.80
C ASN A 125 -5.61 -14.18 -12.53
N SER A 126 -6.21 -13.06 -12.11
CA SER A 126 -5.86 -12.39 -10.84
C SER A 126 -6.07 -13.31 -9.65
N LEU A 127 -7.21 -14.01 -9.57
CA LEU A 127 -7.48 -14.97 -8.51
C LEU A 127 -6.42 -16.06 -8.42
N ALA A 128 -5.96 -16.60 -9.57
CA ALA A 128 -4.90 -17.61 -9.60
C ALA A 128 -3.58 -17.06 -9.02
N THR A 129 -3.20 -15.84 -9.41
CA THR A 129 -1.99 -15.18 -8.93
C THR A 129 -2.06 -14.90 -7.43
N TRP A 130 -3.14 -14.25 -6.96
CA TRP A 130 -3.27 -13.86 -5.55
C TRP A 130 -3.43 -15.04 -4.61
N ARG A 131 -4.08 -16.13 -5.02
CA ARG A 131 -4.12 -17.37 -4.24
C ARG A 131 -2.74 -17.98 -4.06
N THR A 132 -1.91 -17.95 -5.10
CA THR A 132 -0.52 -18.41 -5.01
C THR A 132 0.31 -17.57 -4.02
N LEU A 133 0.14 -16.25 -4.03
CA LEU A 133 0.82 -15.36 -3.07
C LEU A 133 0.25 -15.48 -1.65
N LEU A 134 -1.05 -15.71 -1.52
CA LEU A 134 -1.69 -15.96 -0.24
C LEU A 134 -1.12 -17.23 0.44
N ASP A 135 -0.81 -18.26 -0.35
CA ASP A 135 -0.14 -19.45 0.19
C ASP A 135 1.25 -19.14 0.77
N CYS A 136 1.96 -18.13 0.25
CA CYS A 136 3.28 -17.72 0.76
C CYS A 136 3.21 -17.10 2.17
N ILE A 137 2.08 -16.52 2.56
CA ILE A 137 1.91 -15.87 3.89
C ILE A 137 1.13 -16.74 4.87
N ARG A 138 0.76 -17.95 4.48
CA ARG A 138 0.02 -18.88 5.35
C ARG A 138 0.76 -19.12 6.67
N GLY A 139 0.06 -18.95 7.78
CA GLY A 139 0.63 -19.12 9.12
C GLY A 139 1.42 -17.90 9.64
N THR A 140 1.41 -16.79 8.91
CA THR A 140 1.89 -15.48 9.38
C THR A 140 0.72 -14.56 9.73
N GLU A 141 0.99 -13.45 10.40
CA GLU A 141 0.02 -12.38 10.65
C GLU A 141 0.00 -11.32 9.53
N THR A 142 0.87 -11.44 8.55
CA THR A 142 0.98 -10.52 7.42
C THR A 142 -0.29 -10.55 6.57
N ILE A 143 -0.77 -9.40 6.14
CA ILE A 143 -1.86 -9.29 5.17
C ILE A 143 -1.32 -8.89 3.79
N ILE A 144 -2.00 -9.29 2.73
CA ILE A 144 -1.87 -8.72 1.39
C ILE A 144 -2.87 -7.57 1.30
N ALA A 145 -2.38 -6.36 1.10
CA ALA A 145 -3.21 -5.18 0.94
C ALA A 145 -3.30 -4.81 -0.55
N LEU A 146 -4.47 -5.05 -1.17
CA LEU A 146 -4.69 -4.75 -2.58
C LEU A 146 -5.14 -3.30 -2.74
N GLU A 147 -4.33 -2.53 -3.45
CA GLU A 147 -4.45 -1.08 -3.57
C GLU A 147 -5.21 -0.66 -4.82
N ASN A 148 -6.12 0.33 -4.70
CA ASN A 148 -6.72 0.98 -5.86
C ASN A 148 -5.71 1.89 -6.57
N VAL A 149 -5.66 1.79 -7.90
CA VAL A 149 -4.82 2.66 -8.73
C VAL A 149 -5.65 3.28 -9.86
N TYR A 150 -6.00 2.49 -10.88
CA TYR A 150 -6.72 2.96 -12.06
C TYR A 150 -8.20 2.59 -12.07
N GLU A 151 -8.66 1.90 -11.05
CA GLU A 151 -10.05 1.52 -10.88
C GLU A 151 -10.91 2.77 -10.68
N ARG A 152 -11.84 3.01 -11.62
CA ARG A 152 -12.75 4.15 -11.54
C ARG A 152 -13.85 3.99 -10.49
N THR A 153 -14.12 2.75 -10.13
CA THR A 153 -15.13 2.39 -9.12
C THR A 153 -14.60 1.26 -8.22
N PRO A 154 -15.15 1.07 -7.01
CA PRO A 154 -14.72 -0.01 -6.13
C PRO A 154 -15.09 -1.42 -6.61
N GLN A 155 -15.94 -1.55 -7.62
CA GLN A 155 -16.53 -2.84 -8.01
C GLN A 155 -15.52 -3.91 -8.45
N PRO A 156 -14.50 -3.63 -9.29
CA PRO A 156 -13.51 -4.64 -9.67
C PRO A 156 -12.76 -5.22 -8.47
N LEU A 157 -12.34 -4.35 -7.54
CA LEU A 157 -11.68 -4.77 -6.31
C LEU A 157 -12.62 -5.54 -5.38
N LYS A 158 -13.89 -5.12 -5.29
CA LYS A 158 -14.90 -5.84 -4.51
C LYS A 158 -15.08 -7.27 -5.01
N LEU A 159 -15.16 -7.47 -6.31
CA LEU A 159 -15.27 -8.80 -6.92
C LEU A 159 -14.03 -9.65 -6.60
N LEU A 160 -12.83 -9.09 -6.78
CA LEU A 160 -11.58 -9.80 -6.52
C LEU A 160 -11.45 -10.18 -5.04
N LEU A 161 -11.62 -9.23 -4.13
CA LEU A 161 -11.50 -9.45 -2.69
C LEU A 161 -12.55 -10.43 -2.17
N SER A 162 -13.80 -10.32 -2.65
CA SER A 162 -14.87 -11.24 -2.27
C SER A 162 -14.63 -12.67 -2.75
N ALA A 163 -14.06 -12.85 -3.96
CA ALA A 163 -13.76 -14.16 -4.52
C ALA A 163 -12.49 -14.80 -3.90
N LEU A 164 -11.56 -14.00 -3.36
CA LEU A 164 -10.43 -14.49 -2.57
C LEU A 164 -10.89 -14.97 -1.19
N ALA A 165 -11.90 -14.33 -0.61
CA ALA A 165 -12.58 -14.72 0.63
C ALA A 165 -11.61 -15.07 1.79
N SER A 166 -10.54 -14.31 1.96
CA SER A 166 -9.51 -14.53 2.98
C SER A 166 -9.39 -13.35 3.93
N PRO A 167 -9.30 -13.58 5.26
CA PRO A 167 -9.04 -12.50 6.21
C PRO A 167 -7.63 -11.89 6.05
N GLN A 168 -6.71 -12.58 5.39
CA GLN A 168 -5.36 -12.09 5.10
C GLN A 168 -5.28 -11.29 3.79
N VAL A 169 -6.38 -11.11 3.04
CA VAL A 169 -6.41 -10.22 1.88
C VAL A 169 -7.33 -9.06 2.18
N ARG A 170 -6.80 -7.85 2.16
CA ARG A 170 -7.49 -6.64 2.55
C ARG A 170 -7.41 -5.58 1.45
N PHE A 171 -8.23 -4.59 1.57
CA PHE A 171 -8.21 -3.41 0.72
C PHE A 171 -7.21 -2.38 1.27
N CYS A 172 -6.33 -1.86 0.40
CA CYS A 172 -5.57 -0.64 0.65
C CYS A 172 -6.25 0.50 -0.12
N PHE A 173 -6.74 1.50 0.62
CA PHE A 173 -7.35 2.68 0.02
C PHE A 173 -6.29 3.77 -0.17
N ASP A 174 -5.86 3.97 -1.41
CA ASP A 174 -5.00 5.10 -1.76
C ASP A 174 -5.85 6.33 -2.09
N THR A 175 -5.64 7.40 -1.31
CA THR A 175 -6.39 8.65 -1.37
C THR A 175 -6.07 9.47 -2.62
N GLY A 176 -4.81 9.49 -3.02
CA GLY A 176 -4.35 10.22 -4.18
C GLY A 176 -4.78 9.56 -5.49
N HIS A 177 -4.66 8.23 -5.59
CA HIS A 177 -5.14 7.48 -6.74
C HIS A 177 -6.67 7.62 -6.90
N ALA A 178 -7.43 7.49 -5.82
CA ALA A 178 -8.88 7.67 -5.86
C ALA A 178 -9.26 9.08 -6.33
N ASN A 179 -8.50 10.10 -5.96
CA ASN A 179 -8.74 11.48 -6.37
C ASN A 179 -8.32 11.76 -7.81
N ALA A 180 -7.14 11.26 -8.24
CA ALA A 180 -6.57 11.53 -9.56
C ALA A 180 -7.18 10.69 -10.68
N PHE A 181 -7.44 9.41 -10.42
CA PHE A 181 -7.84 8.43 -11.44
C PHE A 181 -9.24 7.87 -11.22
N GLY A 182 -9.76 7.95 -10.01
CA GLY A 182 -11.10 7.48 -9.65
C GLY A 182 -12.20 8.26 -10.34
N GLY A 183 -13.38 7.64 -10.43
CA GLY A 183 -14.59 8.26 -10.97
C GLY A 183 -15.77 8.19 -10.00
N ALA A 184 -15.60 7.46 -8.89
CA ALA A 184 -16.62 7.27 -7.87
C ALA A 184 -16.38 8.20 -6.67
N PRO A 185 -17.45 8.69 -6.01
CA PRO A 185 -17.33 9.48 -4.79
C PRO A 185 -16.76 8.64 -3.64
N LEU A 186 -16.07 9.31 -2.68
CA LEU A 186 -15.47 8.70 -1.51
C LEU A 186 -16.45 7.76 -0.75
N GLY A 187 -17.69 8.24 -0.54
CA GLY A 187 -18.71 7.45 0.16
C GLY A 187 -18.91 6.06 -0.45
N LEU A 188 -18.95 5.96 -1.78
CA LEU A 188 -19.13 4.68 -2.47
C LEU A 188 -17.94 3.71 -2.25
N TRP A 189 -16.71 4.22 -2.19
CA TRP A 189 -15.52 3.42 -1.87
C TRP A 189 -15.62 2.82 -0.47
N ILE A 190 -15.94 3.66 0.52
CA ILE A 190 -16.01 3.25 1.92
C ILE A 190 -17.24 2.37 2.21
N GLU A 191 -18.38 2.64 1.59
CA GLU A 191 -19.57 1.79 1.69
C GLU A 191 -19.34 0.39 1.09
N THR A 192 -18.62 0.32 -0.01
CA THR A 192 -18.42 -0.94 -0.76
C THR A 192 -17.30 -1.79 -0.16
N LEU A 193 -16.19 -1.18 0.25
CA LEU A 193 -14.95 -1.88 0.63
C LEU A 193 -14.51 -1.64 2.09
N GLY A 194 -15.18 -0.77 2.84
CA GLY A 194 -14.75 -0.40 4.19
C GLY A 194 -14.59 -1.57 5.16
N ASP A 195 -15.46 -2.59 5.09
CA ASP A 195 -15.34 -3.80 5.93
C ASP A 195 -14.09 -4.64 5.59
N LEU A 196 -13.50 -4.42 4.42
CA LEU A 196 -12.27 -5.07 3.95
C LEU A 196 -11.05 -4.16 4.09
N LEU A 197 -11.22 -2.94 4.59
CA LEU A 197 -10.15 -1.95 4.72
C LEU A 197 -9.06 -2.45 5.68
N GLY A 198 -7.84 -2.58 5.18
CA GLY A 198 -6.67 -3.00 5.95
C GLY A 198 -5.60 -1.91 6.04
N GLU A 199 -5.54 -1.04 5.04
CA GLU A 199 -4.54 0.02 4.95
C GLU A 199 -5.10 1.24 4.22
N ILE A 200 -4.55 2.42 4.51
CA ILE A 200 -4.83 3.67 3.80
C ILE A 200 -3.50 4.32 3.45
N HIS A 201 -3.26 4.56 2.17
CA HIS A 201 -2.20 5.43 1.69
C HIS A 201 -2.68 6.88 1.65
N ILE A 202 -1.88 7.75 2.25
CA ILE A 202 -2.26 9.12 2.54
C ILE A 202 -1.31 10.07 1.83
N HIS A 203 -1.79 10.67 0.76
CA HIS A 203 -1.20 11.80 0.06
C HIS A 203 -2.28 12.56 -0.69
N ASP A 204 -2.02 13.81 -1.04
CA ASP A 204 -3.00 14.69 -1.67
C ASP A 204 -2.63 15.02 -3.12
N ASN A 205 -3.58 15.50 -3.87
CA ASN A 205 -3.39 16.06 -5.21
C ASN A 205 -4.59 16.93 -5.60
N HIS A 206 -4.53 17.52 -6.80
CA HIS A 206 -5.61 18.36 -7.32
C HIS A 206 -6.65 17.61 -8.17
N GLY A 207 -6.63 16.28 -8.18
CA GLY A 207 -7.60 15.44 -8.90
C GLY A 207 -7.31 15.26 -10.40
N THR A 208 -6.10 15.61 -10.87
CA THR A 208 -5.71 15.48 -12.28
C THR A 208 -4.44 14.69 -12.51
N ALA A 209 -3.59 14.57 -11.49
CA ALA A 209 -2.33 13.83 -11.50
C ALA A 209 -2.01 13.34 -10.09
N ASP A 210 -1.20 12.30 -10.02
CA ASP A 210 -0.72 11.74 -8.77
C ASP A 210 0.49 12.54 -8.26
N GLU A 211 0.21 13.67 -7.56
CA GLU A 211 1.22 14.68 -7.21
C GLU A 211 1.96 14.38 -5.91
N HIS A 212 1.44 13.51 -5.04
CA HIS A 212 1.96 13.22 -3.70
C HIS A 212 2.15 14.48 -2.82
N LEU A 213 1.18 15.40 -2.87
CA LEU A 213 1.17 16.59 -2.03
C LEU A 213 0.94 16.25 -0.55
N PRO A 214 1.43 17.07 0.39
CA PRO A 214 1.02 16.99 1.78
C PRO A 214 -0.50 17.12 1.95
N VAL A 215 -1.05 16.39 2.90
CA VAL A 215 -2.48 16.42 3.25
C VAL A 215 -2.98 17.85 3.41
N GLY A 216 -4.07 18.18 2.72
CA GLY A 216 -4.72 19.50 2.74
C GLY A 216 -4.06 20.56 1.84
N GLU A 217 -3.08 20.17 1.02
CA GLU A 217 -2.51 21.04 -0.03
C GLU A 217 -3.09 20.77 -1.43
N GLY A 218 -3.88 19.70 -1.57
CA GLY A 218 -4.74 19.40 -2.71
C GLY A 218 -6.21 19.59 -2.39
N ASN A 219 -7.06 18.72 -2.92
CA ASN A 219 -8.51 18.82 -2.77
C ASN A 219 -9.21 17.53 -2.30
N PHE A 220 -8.46 16.49 -1.88
CA PHE A 220 -9.07 15.28 -1.37
C PHE A 220 -9.78 15.53 -0.02
N PRO A 221 -10.99 14.99 0.23
CA PRO A 221 -11.78 15.28 1.42
C PRO A 221 -11.35 14.45 2.65
N PHE A 222 -10.14 14.66 3.17
CA PHE A 222 -9.58 13.90 4.30
C PHE A 222 -10.45 13.92 5.55
N ARG A 223 -11.07 15.07 5.89
CA ARG A 223 -11.95 15.16 7.07
C ARG A 223 -13.14 14.21 6.97
N GLU A 224 -13.71 14.08 5.77
CA GLU A 224 -14.81 13.16 5.50
C GLU A 224 -14.34 11.70 5.61
N LEU A 225 -13.20 11.35 4.99
CA LEU A 225 -12.63 10.01 5.08
C LEU A 225 -12.41 9.59 6.53
N PHE A 226 -11.71 10.42 7.30
CA PHE A 226 -11.39 10.07 8.70
C PHE A 226 -12.63 10.09 9.62
N ALA A 227 -13.65 10.88 9.31
CA ALA A 227 -14.96 10.80 10.00
C ALA A 227 -15.61 9.43 9.75
N MET A 228 -15.69 8.98 8.49
CA MET A 228 -16.24 7.65 8.13
C MET A 228 -15.44 6.51 8.80
N VAL A 229 -14.11 6.59 8.80
CA VAL A 229 -13.23 5.60 9.45
C VAL A 229 -13.51 5.51 10.96
N ARG A 230 -13.69 6.65 11.63
CA ARG A 230 -14.03 6.70 13.07
C ARG A 230 -15.44 6.19 13.35
N GLU A 231 -16.44 6.66 12.63
CA GLU A 231 -17.84 6.27 12.80
C GLU A 231 -18.07 4.78 12.67
N ARG A 232 -17.35 4.16 11.74
CA ARG A 232 -17.42 2.71 11.51
C ARG A 232 -16.42 1.91 12.35
N ASN A 233 -15.63 2.57 13.17
CA ASN A 233 -14.60 1.96 14.02
C ASN A 233 -13.58 1.10 13.23
N PHE A 234 -13.26 1.48 12.01
CA PHE A 234 -12.22 0.83 11.21
C PHE A 234 -10.84 1.11 11.81
N LYS A 235 -9.92 0.15 11.70
CA LYS A 235 -8.56 0.23 12.26
C LYS A 235 -7.51 -0.10 11.18
N PRO A 236 -7.47 0.63 10.07
CA PRO A 236 -6.48 0.39 9.02
C PRO A 236 -5.07 0.75 9.49
N ILE A 237 -4.07 0.18 8.85
CA ILE A 237 -2.73 0.71 8.84
C ILE A 237 -2.79 2.05 8.09
N LEU A 238 -2.08 3.06 8.58
CA LEU A 238 -2.03 4.38 7.96
C LEU A 238 -0.61 4.61 7.44
N THR A 239 -0.45 4.76 6.15
CA THR A 239 0.83 4.99 5.49
C THR A 239 0.83 6.36 4.83
N VAL A 240 1.82 7.18 5.13
CA VAL A 240 2.01 8.48 4.46
C VAL A 240 3.05 8.34 3.35
N GLU A 241 2.74 8.90 2.19
CA GLU A 241 3.62 8.91 1.04
C GLU A 241 4.11 10.30 0.72
N SER A 242 5.42 10.49 0.78
CA SER A 242 6.05 11.77 0.48
C SER A 242 7.37 11.57 -0.22
N HIS A 243 7.61 12.33 -1.29
CA HIS A 243 8.84 12.25 -2.08
C HIS A 243 10.03 13.02 -1.50
N SER A 244 9.88 13.64 -0.33
CA SER A 244 10.94 14.42 0.29
C SER A 244 10.78 14.55 1.81
N GLU A 245 11.89 14.76 2.53
CA GLU A 245 11.86 15.05 3.96
C GLU A 245 11.04 16.32 4.28
N LYS A 246 11.15 17.35 3.44
CA LYS A 246 10.35 18.58 3.60
C LYS A 246 8.85 18.31 3.46
N GLY A 247 8.48 17.53 2.45
CA GLY A 247 7.09 17.10 2.24
C GLY A 247 6.56 16.28 3.40
N LEU A 248 7.34 15.31 3.90
CA LEU A 248 6.99 14.53 5.07
C LEU A 248 6.75 15.41 6.31
N ARG A 249 7.65 16.33 6.61
CA ARG A 249 7.48 17.25 7.74
C ARG A 249 6.18 18.04 7.62
N ARG A 250 5.91 18.58 6.44
CA ARG A 250 4.69 19.35 6.16
C ARG A 250 3.44 18.47 6.27
N MET A 251 3.50 17.25 5.79
CA MET A 251 2.40 16.29 5.93
C MET A 251 2.08 15.99 7.40
N LEU A 252 3.10 15.75 8.23
CA LEU A 252 2.93 15.50 9.66
C LEU A 252 2.37 16.72 10.40
N GLU A 253 2.80 17.93 10.03
CA GLU A 253 2.25 19.19 10.57
C GLU A 253 0.77 19.33 10.22
N ASN A 254 0.40 19.06 8.98
CA ASN A 254 -0.97 19.16 8.50
C ASN A 254 -1.88 18.09 9.12
N LEU A 255 -1.43 16.83 9.20
CA LEU A 255 -2.16 15.76 9.89
C LEU A 255 -2.48 16.13 11.34
N ARG A 256 -1.52 16.75 12.03
CA ARG A 256 -1.71 17.24 13.40
C ARG A 256 -2.69 18.41 13.46
N ALA A 257 -2.48 19.44 12.63
CA ALA A 257 -3.31 20.64 12.61
C ALA A 257 -4.78 20.34 12.25
N MET A 258 -5.01 19.29 11.46
CA MET A 258 -6.35 18.86 11.08
C MET A 258 -6.95 17.84 12.07
N GLU A 259 -6.20 17.41 13.10
CA GLU A 259 -6.62 16.44 14.14
C GLU A 259 -7.12 15.11 13.55
N LEU A 260 -6.55 14.69 12.39
CA LEU A 260 -7.06 13.54 11.64
C LEU A 260 -6.78 12.19 12.34
N LEU A 261 -5.71 12.11 13.14
CA LEU A 261 -5.26 10.88 13.80
C LEU A 261 -5.66 10.79 15.27
N GLU A 262 -6.45 11.73 15.77
CA GLU A 262 -6.96 11.69 17.13
C GLU A 262 -8.12 10.68 17.21
N CYS A 263 -7.94 9.65 18.05
CA CYS A 263 -9.06 8.84 18.50
C CYS A 263 -9.81 9.61 19.57
N PRO A 264 -11.16 9.57 19.57
CA PRO A 264 -11.94 10.03 20.71
C PRO A 264 -11.62 9.23 21.95
#